data_3862b5123228e982d06ff49ae3ca1dd4
#
_entry.id   3862b5123228e982d06ff49ae3ca1dd4
#
_cell.length_a   1.000
_cell.length_b   1.000
_cell.length_c   1.000
_cell.angle_alpha   90.00
_cell.angle_beta   90.00
_cell.angle_gamma   90.00
#
_symmetry.space_group_name_H-M   'P 1'
#
loop_
_entity.id
_entity.type
_entity.pdbx_description
1 polymer ?
#
loop_
_entity_poly.entity_id
_entity_poly.type
_entity_poly.pdbx_seq_one_letter_code
_entity_poly.pdbx_strand_id
1 'polypeptide(L)'
;MTALISIRHVTRYRYDRPVSFGMHRLLVRPRDGHDLRVLEADLNIAPEARLHWQFDTFGNSVAHAYFDEAAAELEIISTLLIKRYTQSPEILISGHERHTMPPDYDVDNRIDLAPFFPLQNPEEREGLQRWLDEAFVERPDDVYSHLVALSATIHNEFSYSRREGRGTQSALTTVQRRSGTCRDFAFLFMECARLSGFAARFVTGYLHVRDDDETEFSGGGSTHAWADIYVPGEGWLEFDPTNMIDGSQALIRIAVTRTPAQATPISGTYDQSEGQFLDMSVTVEVREVEEP
;
A
#
# COMPACT_ATOMS: atom_id res chain seq x y z
N MET A 1 -4.93 16.98 -16.76
CA MET A 1 -3.57 17.56 -16.65
C MET A 1 -2.56 16.42 -16.48
N THR A 2 -1.29 16.62 -16.77
CA THR A 2 -0.23 15.62 -16.57
C THR A 2 0.77 16.20 -15.58
N ALA A 3 1.26 15.38 -14.66
CA ALA A 3 2.33 15.75 -13.74
C ALA A 3 3.54 14.83 -13.95
N LEU A 4 4.73 15.42 -13.96
CA LEU A 4 5.99 14.70 -13.99
C LEU A 4 6.51 14.63 -12.55
N ILE A 5 6.74 13.42 -12.03
CA ILE A 5 7.08 13.19 -10.63
C ILE A 5 8.38 12.42 -10.54
N SER A 6 9.33 12.99 -9.81
CA SER A 6 10.58 12.32 -9.39
C SER A 6 10.40 11.70 -8.01
N ILE A 7 10.81 10.45 -7.87
CA ILE A 7 10.76 9.72 -6.60
C ILE A 7 12.15 9.17 -6.30
N ARG A 8 12.63 9.42 -5.09
CA ARG A 8 13.86 8.83 -4.57
C ARG A 8 13.58 8.11 -3.27
N HIS A 9 13.72 6.79 -3.26
CA HIS A 9 13.54 5.94 -2.09
C HIS A 9 14.88 5.33 -1.70
N VAL A 10 15.32 5.62 -0.48
CA VAL A 10 16.56 5.08 0.10
C VAL A 10 16.22 4.26 1.32
N THR A 11 16.69 3.02 1.35
CA THR A 11 16.65 2.16 2.54
C THR A 11 18.06 1.73 2.89
N ARG A 12 18.45 1.93 4.15
CA ARG A 12 19.74 1.48 4.70
C ARG A 12 19.50 0.55 5.88
N TYR A 13 20.25 -0.56 5.89
CA TYR A 13 20.34 -1.47 7.02
C TYR A 13 21.76 -1.46 7.53
N ARG A 14 21.97 -1.34 8.84
CA ARG A 14 23.28 -1.35 9.46
C ARG A 14 23.45 -2.52 10.42
N TYR A 15 24.64 -3.09 10.42
CA TYR A 15 25.05 -4.22 11.22
C TYR A 15 26.31 -3.87 12.01
N ASP A 16 26.56 -4.56 13.14
CA ASP A 16 27.75 -4.30 13.98
C ASP A 16 29.08 -4.71 13.33
N ARG A 17 29.01 -5.58 12.32
CA ARG A 17 30.14 -6.05 11.50
C ARG A 17 29.64 -6.57 10.16
N PRO A 18 30.54 -6.87 9.21
CA PRO A 18 30.13 -7.45 7.92
C PRO A 18 29.37 -8.76 8.12
N VAL A 19 28.23 -8.89 7.41
CA VAL A 19 27.36 -10.07 7.37
C VAL A 19 27.10 -10.48 5.94
N SER A 20 26.93 -11.77 5.69
CA SER A 20 26.50 -12.29 4.39
C SER A 20 24.99 -12.10 4.23
N PHE A 21 24.58 -11.60 3.06
CA PHE A 21 23.16 -11.38 2.74
C PHE A 21 22.59 -12.56 1.98
N GLY A 22 21.44 -13.03 2.40
CA GLY A 22 20.59 -13.90 1.61
C GLY A 22 19.90 -13.12 0.48
N MET A 23 19.09 -13.83 -0.32
CA MET A 23 18.29 -13.19 -1.38
C MET A 23 17.35 -12.13 -0.78
N HIS A 24 17.33 -10.94 -1.38
CA HIS A 24 16.39 -9.87 -1.06
C HIS A 24 15.37 -9.72 -2.19
N ARG A 25 14.09 -9.59 -1.80
CA ARG A 25 12.97 -9.31 -2.68
C ARG A 25 12.59 -7.84 -2.55
N LEU A 26 12.52 -7.15 -3.69
CA LEU A 26 12.31 -5.71 -3.76
C LEU A 26 11.06 -5.39 -4.57
N LEU A 27 10.17 -4.57 -4.01
CA LEU A 27 9.00 -3.97 -4.65
C LEU A 27 9.21 -2.46 -4.66
N VAL A 28 9.90 -1.96 -5.66
CA VAL A 28 10.34 -0.56 -5.75
C VAL A 28 10.06 0.07 -7.11
N ARG A 29 9.48 -0.68 -8.04
CA ARG A 29 9.17 -0.23 -9.39
C ARG A 29 7.68 -0.35 -9.68
N PRO A 30 6.96 0.75 -10.00
CA PRO A 30 5.57 0.68 -10.43
C PRO A 30 5.44 0.02 -11.79
N ARG A 31 4.24 -0.38 -12.15
CA ARG A 31 3.90 -0.80 -13.50
C ARG A 31 3.26 0.35 -14.26
N ASP A 32 3.49 0.39 -15.57
CA ASP A 32 2.75 1.27 -16.47
C ASP A 32 1.27 0.92 -16.48
N GLY A 33 0.44 1.95 -16.54
CA GLY A 33 -1.01 1.89 -16.63
C GLY A 33 -1.55 3.04 -17.47
N HIS A 34 -2.86 3.15 -17.52
CA HIS A 34 -3.53 4.28 -18.18
C HIS A 34 -3.40 5.58 -17.37
N ASP A 35 -3.11 5.46 -16.07
CA ASP A 35 -2.98 6.52 -15.07
C ASP A 35 -1.53 6.93 -14.80
N LEU A 36 -0.55 6.06 -15.12
CA LEU A 36 0.86 6.25 -14.80
C LEU A 36 1.76 5.64 -15.86
N ARG A 37 2.80 6.35 -16.29
CA ARG A 37 3.88 5.85 -17.12
C ARG A 37 5.22 6.01 -16.43
N VAL A 38 6.03 4.96 -16.42
CA VAL A 38 7.42 4.99 -15.93
C VAL A 38 8.31 5.46 -17.07
N LEU A 39 8.97 6.61 -16.90
CA LEU A 39 9.92 7.16 -17.88
C LEU A 39 11.32 6.66 -17.59
N GLU A 40 11.73 6.70 -16.31
CA GLU A 40 13.03 6.22 -15.84
C GLU A 40 12.86 5.41 -14.56
N ALA A 41 13.70 4.39 -14.38
CA ALA A 41 13.68 3.58 -13.17
C ALA A 41 15.06 2.95 -12.94
N ASP A 42 15.81 3.53 -12.00
CA ASP A 42 17.14 3.07 -11.61
C ASP A 42 17.10 2.43 -10.24
N LEU A 43 17.87 1.37 -10.07
CA LEU A 43 18.03 0.65 -8.81
C LEU A 43 19.52 0.42 -8.53
N ASN A 44 20.03 1.15 -7.53
CA ASN A 44 21.40 1.04 -7.08
C ASN A 44 21.45 0.34 -5.72
N ILE A 45 22.32 -0.66 -5.59
CA ILE A 45 22.46 -1.46 -4.38
C ILE A 45 23.94 -1.57 -4.00
N ALA A 46 24.25 -1.32 -2.74
CA ALA A 46 25.57 -1.50 -2.16
C ALA A 46 25.49 -2.35 -0.88
N PRO A 47 26.26 -3.48 -0.77
CA PRO A 47 27.20 -3.99 -1.75
C PRO A 47 26.53 -4.37 -3.07
N GLU A 48 27.31 -4.47 -4.16
CA GLU A 48 26.82 -4.82 -5.48
C GLU A 48 26.03 -6.13 -5.46
N ALA A 49 24.89 -6.14 -6.17
CA ALA A 49 24.00 -7.29 -6.21
C ALA A 49 23.67 -7.67 -7.67
N ARG A 50 23.60 -8.97 -7.92
CA ARG A 50 23.02 -9.48 -9.19
C ARG A 50 21.51 -9.43 -9.11
N LEU A 51 20.87 -8.73 -10.06
CA LEU A 51 19.42 -8.54 -10.09
C LEU A 51 18.75 -9.52 -11.07
N HIS A 52 17.64 -10.11 -10.60
CA HIS A 52 16.73 -10.86 -11.44
C HIS A 52 15.32 -10.28 -11.32
N TRP A 53 14.76 -9.78 -12.43
CA TRP A 53 13.44 -9.20 -12.49
C TRP A 53 12.41 -10.21 -12.95
N GLN A 54 11.23 -10.19 -12.30
CA GLN A 54 10.10 -11.00 -12.68
C GLN A 54 8.78 -10.29 -12.33
N PHE A 55 7.68 -10.79 -12.89
CA PHE A 55 6.34 -10.42 -12.42
C PHE A 55 5.84 -11.48 -11.44
N ASP A 56 5.27 -11.04 -10.32
CA ASP A 56 4.61 -11.95 -9.39
C ASP A 56 3.17 -12.30 -9.85
N THR A 57 2.45 -13.09 -9.04
CA THR A 57 1.07 -13.52 -9.34
C THR A 57 0.06 -12.37 -9.41
N PHE A 58 0.41 -11.21 -8.85
CA PHE A 58 -0.41 -9.98 -8.92
C PHE A 58 0.02 -9.09 -10.07
N GLY A 59 1.05 -9.50 -10.79
CA GLY A 59 1.68 -8.73 -11.85
C GLY A 59 2.56 -7.58 -11.36
N ASN A 60 2.96 -7.54 -10.09
CA ASN A 60 3.93 -6.57 -9.62
C ASN A 60 5.30 -6.82 -10.22
N SER A 61 6.05 -5.74 -10.49
CA SER A 61 7.45 -5.82 -10.86
C SER A 61 8.29 -6.10 -9.61
N VAL A 62 8.95 -7.26 -9.58
CA VAL A 62 9.73 -7.73 -8.44
C VAL A 62 11.18 -7.90 -8.85
N ALA A 63 12.12 -7.29 -8.11
CA ALA A 63 13.54 -7.57 -8.25
C ALA A 63 13.98 -8.53 -7.13
N HIS A 64 14.71 -9.59 -7.52
CA HIS A 64 15.46 -10.43 -6.58
C HIS A 64 16.94 -10.03 -6.67
N ALA A 65 17.50 -9.59 -5.54
CA ALA A 65 18.90 -9.21 -5.42
C ALA A 65 19.69 -10.33 -4.73
N TYR A 66 20.79 -10.75 -5.35
CA TYR A 66 21.70 -11.77 -4.87
C TYR A 66 23.06 -11.15 -4.64
N PHE A 67 23.64 -11.42 -3.48
CA PHE A 67 24.88 -10.81 -3.00
C PHE A 67 26.00 -11.85 -2.97
N ASP A 68 27.18 -11.44 -3.39
CA ASP A 68 28.39 -12.28 -3.35
C ASP A 68 29.38 -11.76 -2.29
N GLU A 69 29.14 -10.55 -1.73
CA GLU A 69 30.03 -9.91 -0.76
C GLU A 69 29.30 -9.68 0.58
N ALA A 70 30.03 -9.88 1.68
CA ALA A 70 29.57 -9.50 3.02
C ALA A 70 29.85 -8.01 3.27
N ALA A 71 28.92 -7.33 3.95
CA ALA A 71 29.10 -5.93 4.32
C ALA A 71 28.41 -5.60 5.67
N ALA A 72 28.90 -4.55 6.35
CA ALA A 72 28.29 -4.03 7.56
C ALA A 72 27.11 -3.07 7.28
N GLU A 73 26.89 -2.71 6.03
CA GLU A 73 25.79 -1.87 5.58
C GLU A 73 25.22 -2.42 4.27
N LEU A 74 23.89 -2.42 4.16
CA LEU A 74 23.17 -2.67 2.91
C LEU A 74 22.38 -1.40 2.58
N GLU A 75 22.74 -0.74 1.49
CA GLU A 75 22.02 0.42 0.97
C GLU A 75 21.30 0.05 -0.33
N ILE A 76 20.01 0.42 -0.42
CA ILE A 76 19.17 0.22 -1.59
C ILE A 76 18.57 1.56 -1.96
N ILE A 77 18.89 2.06 -3.16
CA ILE A 77 18.40 3.34 -3.71
C ILE A 77 17.58 3.04 -4.96
N SER A 78 16.29 3.35 -4.92
CA SER A 78 15.42 3.38 -6.10
C SER A 78 15.16 4.82 -6.50
N THR A 79 15.42 5.15 -7.77
CA THR A 79 15.11 6.46 -8.35
C THR A 79 14.16 6.26 -9.53
N LEU A 80 13.04 6.98 -9.52
CA LEU A 80 12.01 6.87 -10.55
C LEU A 80 11.71 8.25 -11.11
N LEU A 81 11.45 8.31 -12.41
CA LEU A 81 10.78 9.41 -13.06
C LEU A 81 9.50 8.87 -13.68
N ILE A 82 8.36 9.37 -13.23
CA ILE A 82 7.06 8.92 -13.69
C ILE A 82 6.22 10.08 -14.24
N LYS A 83 5.40 9.79 -15.24
CA LYS A 83 4.38 10.71 -15.74
C LYS A 83 3.02 10.23 -15.28
N ARG A 84 2.33 11.07 -14.49
CA ARG A 84 0.94 10.83 -14.06
C ARG A 84 -0.03 11.50 -15.00
N TYR A 85 -1.10 10.79 -15.31
CA TYR A 85 -2.22 11.27 -16.11
C TYR A 85 -3.42 11.48 -15.21
N THR A 86 -3.85 12.74 -15.09
CA THR A 86 -5.04 13.08 -14.31
C THR A 86 -6.27 12.50 -14.98
N GLN A 87 -6.95 11.61 -14.31
CA GLN A 87 -8.33 11.28 -14.67
C GLN A 87 -9.23 12.39 -14.10
N SER A 88 -10.20 12.85 -14.89
CA SER A 88 -11.15 13.84 -14.37
C SER A 88 -12.02 13.19 -13.30
N PRO A 89 -12.10 13.77 -12.08
CA PRO A 89 -12.96 13.26 -11.01
C PRO A 89 -14.43 13.13 -11.44
N GLU A 90 -14.86 13.96 -12.39
CA GLU A 90 -16.21 13.97 -12.95
C GLU A 90 -16.58 12.66 -13.67
N ILE A 91 -15.60 11.94 -14.22
CA ILE A 91 -15.84 10.63 -14.85
C ILE A 91 -16.08 9.56 -13.78
N LEU A 92 -15.45 9.68 -12.62
CA LEU A 92 -15.65 8.76 -11.50
C LEU A 92 -17.02 8.94 -10.80
N ILE A 93 -17.67 10.11 -10.97
CA ILE A 93 -18.91 10.46 -10.25
C ILE A 93 -20.14 10.45 -11.16
N SER A 94 -20.00 10.64 -12.49
CA SER A 94 -21.13 10.95 -13.38
C SER A 94 -21.85 9.74 -13.96
N GLY A 95 -21.42 8.52 -13.72
CA GLY A 95 -21.99 7.27 -14.28
C GLY A 95 -22.52 6.27 -13.27
N HIS A 96 -22.48 6.59 -11.98
CA HIS A 96 -22.86 5.63 -10.94
C HIS A 96 -24.38 5.43 -10.89
N GLU A 97 -24.85 4.40 -11.54
CA GLU A 97 -26.01 3.70 -11.02
C GLU A 97 -25.64 3.34 -9.57
N ARG A 98 -26.40 3.83 -8.60
CA ARG A 98 -26.18 3.56 -7.18
C ARG A 98 -26.20 2.06 -6.97
N HIS A 99 -25.02 1.46 -6.88
CA HIS A 99 -24.90 0.05 -6.54
C HIS A 99 -25.33 -0.11 -5.08
N THR A 100 -26.39 -0.86 -4.87
CA THR A 100 -26.93 -1.11 -3.53
C THR A 100 -26.05 -2.09 -2.76
N MET A 101 -26.01 -1.93 -1.44
CA MET A 101 -25.40 -2.90 -0.53
C MET A 101 -26.29 -4.15 -0.34
N PRO A 102 -25.73 -5.36 -0.27
CA PRO A 102 -24.31 -5.72 -0.48
C PRO A 102 -23.94 -5.67 -1.96
N PRO A 103 -22.63 -5.55 -2.30
CA PRO A 103 -22.19 -5.50 -3.68
C PRO A 103 -22.53 -6.80 -4.43
N ASP A 104 -23.08 -6.67 -5.63
CA ASP A 104 -23.45 -7.82 -6.47
C ASP A 104 -22.39 -8.07 -7.55
N TYR A 105 -21.69 -9.19 -7.44
CA TYR A 105 -20.67 -9.63 -8.39
C TYR A 105 -21.25 -10.66 -9.34
N ASP A 106 -21.00 -10.50 -10.62
CA ASP A 106 -21.27 -11.54 -11.60
C ASP A 106 -20.42 -12.81 -11.34
N VAL A 107 -20.72 -13.88 -12.08
CA VAL A 107 -20.07 -15.18 -11.89
C VAL A 107 -18.57 -15.13 -12.19
N ASP A 108 -18.18 -14.42 -13.25
CA ASP A 108 -16.78 -14.34 -13.67
C ASP A 108 -15.97 -13.52 -12.66
N ASN A 109 -16.48 -12.35 -12.23
CA ASN A 109 -15.87 -11.55 -11.17
C ASN A 109 -15.72 -12.34 -9.85
N ARG A 110 -16.70 -13.17 -9.48
CA ARG A 110 -16.59 -14.00 -8.26
C ARG A 110 -15.46 -15.04 -8.36
N ILE A 111 -15.23 -15.59 -9.53
CA ILE A 111 -14.12 -16.55 -9.78
C ILE A 111 -12.78 -15.82 -9.74
N ASP A 112 -12.65 -14.74 -10.51
CA ASP A 112 -11.39 -14.03 -10.67
C ASP A 112 -10.95 -13.31 -9.38
N LEU A 113 -11.91 -12.82 -8.60
CA LEU A 113 -11.69 -12.13 -7.33
C LEU A 113 -11.68 -13.05 -6.11
N ALA A 114 -11.91 -14.36 -6.29
CA ALA A 114 -12.03 -15.32 -5.18
C ALA A 114 -10.95 -15.21 -4.10
N PRO A 115 -9.66 -14.96 -4.41
CA PRO A 115 -8.61 -14.83 -3.40
C PRO A 115 -8.73 -13.56 -2.52
N PHE A 116 -9.51 -12.57 -2.93
CA PHE A 116 -9.59 -11.25 -2.29
C PHE A 116 -10.78 -11.08 -1.35
N PHE A 117 -11.73 -12.02 -1.32
CA PHE A 117 -12.87 -12.00 -0.40
C PHE A 117 -12.57 -12.52 1.01
N PRO A 118 -11.78 -13.61 1.20
CA PRO A 118 -11.60 -14.18 2.53
C PRO A 118 -10.84 -13.24 3.47
N LEU A 119 -11.28 -13.21 4.73
CA LEU A 119 -10.51 -12.58 5.80
C LEU A 119 -9.14 -13.24 5.92
N GLN A 120 -8.12 -12.42 6.21
CA GLN A 120 -6.78 -12.91 6.48
C GLN A 120 -6.72 -13.62 7.84
N ASN A 121 -7.47 -13.11 8.83
CA ASN A 121 -7.58 -13.66 10.17
C ASN A 121 -9.05 -14.04 10.44
N PRO A 122 -9.52 -15.23 9.99
CA PRO A 122 -10.93 -15.61 10.14
C PRO A 122 -11.42 -15.69 11.58
N GLU A 123 -10.52 -15.94 12.52
CA GLU A 123 -10.78 -15.98 13.98
C GLU A 123 -11.16 -14.61 14.54
N GLU A 124 -10.80 -13.53 13.89
CA GLU A 124 -11.15 -12.16 14.29
C GLU A 124 -12.55 -11.71 13.82
N ARG A 125 -13.22 -12.51 12.99
CA ARG A 125 -14.49 -12.17 12.35
C ARG A 125 -15.53 -11.59 13.31
N GLU A 126 -15.81 -12.28 14.41
CA GLU A 126 -16.84 -11.86 15.37
C GLU A 126 -16.50 -10.53 16.05
N GLY A 127 -15.23 -10.31 16.38
CA GLY A 127 -14.78 -9.07 16.99
C GLY A 127 -14.85 -7.88 16.04
N LEU A 128 -14.44 -8.07 14.79
CA LEU A 128 -14.53 -7.05 13.76
C LEU A 128 -15.97 -6.74 13.38
N GLN A 129 -16.82 -7.77 13.26
CA GLN A 129 -18.24 -7.59 12.95
C GLN A 129 -18.93 -6.77 14.04
N ARG A 130 -18.66 -7.06 15.32
CA ARG A 130 -19.21 -6.30 16.43
C ARG A 130 -18.81 -4.83 16.39
N TRP A 131 -17.53 -4.55 16.17
CA TRP A 131 -17.08 -3.17 16.01
C TRP A 131 -17.75 -2.48 14.83
N LEU A 132 -17.87 -3.16 13.69
CA LEU A 132 -18.51 -2.63 12.49
C LEU A 132 -19.99 -2.31 12.74
N ASP A 133 -20.71 -3.16 13.47
CA ASP A 133 -22.11 -2.96 13.82
C ASP A 133 -22.30 -1.79 14.83
N GLU A 134 -21.36 -1.61 15.74
CA GLU A 134 -21.34 -0.49 16.69
C GLU A 134 -20.99 0.85 16.00
N ALA A 135 -20.01 0.84 15.08
CA ALA A 135 -19.59 2.03 14.36
C ALA A 135 -20.62 2.49 13.30
N PHE A 136 -21.41 1.56 12.75
CA PHE A 136 -22.39 1.81 11.70
C PHE A 136 -23.78 1.42 12.14
N VAL A 137 -24.39 2.22 13.02
CA VAL A 137 -25.79 2.05 13.44
C VAL A 137 -26.75 2.25 12.25
N GLU A 138 -26.42 3.23 11.39
CA GLU A 138 -27.09 3.46 10.10
C GLU A 138 -26.10 3.28 8.98
N ARG A 139 -26.18 2.14 8.28
CA ARG A 139 -25.29 1.85 7.15
C ARG A 139 -25.81 2.52 5.88
N PRO A 140 -24.95 3.22 5.12
CA PRO A 140 -25.33 3.70 3.80
C PRO A 140 -25.81 2.56 2.90
N ASP A 141 -26.86 2.82 2.11
CA ASP A 141 -27.44 1.84 1.21
C ASP A 141 -26.67 1.69 -0.10
N ASP A 142 -25.80 2.64 -0.44
CA ASP A 142 -24.98 2.57 -1.62
C ASP A 142 -23.51 2.20 -1.29
N VAL A 143 -22.91 1.45 -2.21
CA VAL A 143 -21.57 0.89 -2.10
C VAL A 143 -20.49 1.94 -1.82
N TYR A 144 -20.51 3.05 -2.57
CA TYR A 144 -19.50 4.08 -2.46
C TYR A 144 -19.58 4.83 -1.12
N SER A 145 -20.79 5.29 -0.75
CA SER A 145 -21.02 5.94 0.53
C SER A 145 -20.66 5.04 1.72
N HIS A 146 -20.89 3.72 1.60
CA HIS A 146 -20.48 2.76 2.62
C HIS A 146 -18.96 2.72 2.81
N LEU A 147 -18.21 2.66 1.72
CA LEU A 147 -16.73 2.63 1.76
C LEU A 147 -16.14 3.96 2.25
N VAL A 148 -16.68 5.09 1.80
CA VAL A 148 -16.27 6.43 2.28
C VAL A 148 -16.57 6.58 3.77
N ALA A 149 -17.75 6.16 4.24
CA ALA A 149 -18.10 6.21 5.66
C ALA A 149 -17.17 5.32 6.51
N LEU A 150 -16.80 4.12 6.01
CA LEU A 150 -15.85 3.24 6.68
C LEU A 150 -14.46 3.89 6.78
N SER A 151 -13.99 4.50 5.70
CA SER A 151 -12.72 5.25 5.67
C SER A 151 -12.74 6.40 6.68
N ALA A 152 -13.81 7.19 6.68
CA ALA A 152 -14.01 8.30 7.61
C ALA A 152 -14.04 7.85 9.08
N THR A 153 -14.70 6.73 9.37
CA THR A 153 -14.73 6.17 10.73
C THR A 153 -13.35 5.82 11.22
N ILE A 154 -12.56 5.13 10.39
CA ILE A 154 -11.17 4.78 10.77
C ILE A 154 -10.33 6.04 10.95
N HIS A 155 -10.42 7.00 10.03
CA HIS A 155 -9.68 8.26 10.14
C HIS A 155 -10.00 9.02 11.43
N ASN A 156 -11.28 9.15 11.77
CA ASN A 156 -11.73 10.01 12.87
C ASN A 156 -11.57 9.35 14.25
N GLU A 157 -11.70 8.03 14.33
CA GLU A 157 -11.70 7.31 15.61
C GLU A 157 -10.34 6.75 16.02
N PHE A 158 -9.37 6.71 15.11
CA PHE A 158 -8.08 6.08 15.36
C PHE A 158 -6.95 7.10 15.28
N SER A 159 -5.99 7.00 16.21
CA SER A 159 -4.83 7.87 16.25
C SER A 159 -3.69 7.29 15.41
N TYR A 160 -3.16 8.09 14.47
CA TYR A 160 -1.96 7.69 13.73
C TYR A 160 -0.75 7.66 14.67
N SER A 161 -0.04 6.55 14.72
CA SER A 161 1.13 6.36 15.57
C SER A 161 2.18 5.49 14.90
N ARG A 162 3.38 6.00 14.71
CA ARG A 162 4.51 5.18 14.25
C ARG A 162 4.82 4.12 15.32
N ARG A 163 5.08 2.88 14.88
CA ARG A 163 5.41 1.77 15.77
C ARG A 163 6.83 1.29 15.50
N GLU A 164 7.55 0.93 16.56
CA GLU A 164 8.84 0.24 16.47
C GLU A 164 8.69 -1.25 16.11
N GLY A 165 7.50 -1.83 16.34
CA GLY A 165 7.20 -3.23 16.04
C GLY A 165 7.19 -3.54 14.55
N ARG A 166 7.85 -4.63 14.17
CA ARG A 166 7.85 -5.11 12.78
C ARG A 166 6.48 -5.64 12.35
N GLY A 167 6.18 -5.51 11.07
CA GLY A 167 4.96 -6.04 10.46
C GLY A 167 3.74 -5.13 10.65
N THR A 168 2.56 -5.70 10.35
CA THR A 168 1.25 -5.03 10.43
C THR A 168 0.48 -5.61 11.63
N GLN A 169 -0.19 -4.77 12.40
CA GLN A 169 -1.11 -5.25 13.44
C GLN A 169 -2.26 -6.02 12.79
N SER A 170 -2.83 -6.98 13.51
CA SER A 170 -4.09 -7.56 13.08
C SER A 170 -5.21 -6.49 13.12
N ALA A 171 -6.25 -6.69 12.32
CA ALA A 171 -7.35 -5.73 12.24
C ALA A 171 -8.05 -5.55 13.60
N LEU A 172 -8.30 -6.64 14.33
CA LEU A 172 -8.91 -6.58 15.65
C LEU A 172 -7.99 -5.92 16.70
N THR A 173 -6.67 -6.15 16.61
CA THR A 173 -5.70 -5.46 17.46
C THR A 173 -5.74 -3.94 17.22
N THR A 174 -5.86 -3.52 15.97
CA THR A 174 -5.98 -2.09 15.61
C THR A 174 -7.26 -1.49 16.20
N VAL A 175 -8.39 -2.19 16.09
CA VAL A 175 -9.67 -1.79 16.74
C VAL A 175 -9.51 -1.62 18.24
N GLN A 176 -8.90 -2.60 18.92
CA GLN A 176 -8.73 -2.58 20.39
C GLN A 176 -7.81 -1.45 20.88
N ARG A 177 -6.75 -1.16 20.10
CA ARG A 177 -5.78 -0.10 20.45
C ARG A 177 -6.24 1.29 20.07
N ARG A 178 -7.15 1.42 19.14
CA ARG A 178 -7.56 2.72 18.54
C ARG A 178 -6.36 3.50 18.01
N SER A 179 -5.30 2.81 17.61
CA SER A 179 -4.09 3.44 17.05
C SER A 179 -3.32 2.49 16.14
N GLY A 180 -2.64 3.05 15.15
CA GLY A 180 -1.84 2.29 14.21
C GLY A 180 -1.09 3.15 13.21
N THR A 181 -0.39 2.50 12.29
CA THR A 181 0.25 3.10 11.11
C THR A 181 -0.67 3.05 9.90
N CYS A 182 -0.29 3.66 8.78
CA CYS A 182 -1.03 3.54 7.50
C CYS A 182 -1.26 2.07 7.10
N ARG A 183 -0.29 1.19 7.36
CA ARG A 183 -0.44 -0.25 7.07
C ARG A 183 -1.51 -0.91 7.93
N ASP A 184 -1.61 -0.52 9.19
CA ASP A 184 -2.59 -1.07 10.13
C ASP A 184 -4.00 -0.59 9.77
N PHE A 185 -4.15 0.69 9.40
CA PHE A 185 -5.42 1.28 8.99
C PHE A 185 -5.90 0.73 7.64
N ALA A 186 -5.00 0.63 6.65
CA ALA A 186 -5.31 -0.01 5.37
C ALA A 186 -5.76 -1.48 5.54
N PHE A 187 -5.10 -2.22 6.45
CA PHE A 187 -5.47 -3.61 6.73
C PHE A 187 -6.81 -3.72 7.45
N LEU A 188 -7.08 -2.87 8.44
CA LEU A 188 -8.39 -2.80 9.10
C LEU A 188 -9.51 -2.49 8.11
N PHE A 189 -9.31 -1.47 7.27
CA PHE A 189 -10.27 -1.10 6.23
C PHE A 189 -10.54 -2.25 5.27
N MET A 190 -9.49 -2.92 4.80
CA MET A 190 -9.59 -4.06 3.90
C MET A 190 -10.39 -5.23 4.51
N GLU A 191 -10.13 -5.58 5.78
CA GLU A 191 -10.85 -6.68 6.46
C GLU A 191 -12.32 -6.33 6.71
N CYS A 192 -12.63 -5.08 7.06
CA CYS A 192 -14.00 -4.60 7.20
C CYS A 192 -14.76 -4.55 5.86
N ALA A 193 -14.09 -4.13 4.79
CA ALA A 193 -14.67 -4.20 3.44
C ALA A 193 -14.97 -5.65 3.03
N ARG A 194 -14.09 -6.60 3.34
CA ARG A 194 -14.34 -8.04 3.12
C ARG A 194 -15.53 -8.56 3.93
N LEU A 195 -15.68 -8.13 5.17
CA LEU A 195 -16.87 -8.45 5.98
C LEU A 195 -18.16 -7.91 5.37
N SER A 196 -18.08 -6.75 4.72
CA SER A 196 -19.21 -6.14 4.00
C SER A 196 -19.43 -6.76 2.60
N GLY A 197 -18.69 -7.79 2.22
CA GLY A 197 -18.87 -8.53 0.97
C GLY A 197 -17.99 -8.08 -0.20
N PHE A 198 -17.05 -7.15 0.00
CA PHE A 198 -16.17 -6.68 -1.06
C PHE A 198 -14.94 -7.55 -1.25
N ALA A 199 -14.49 -7.65 -2.51
CA ALA A 199 -13.13 -8.07 -2.80
C ALA A 199 -12.19 -6.89 -2.50
N ALA A 200 -11.15 -7.14 -1.66
CA ALA A 200 -10.21 -6.12 -1.21
C ALA A 200 -8.77 -6.60 -1.31
N ARG A 201 -7.85 -5.70 -1.71
CA ARG A 201 -6.41 -5.99 -1.80
C ARG A 201 -5.60 -4.88 -1.14
N PHE A 202 -4.43 -5.24 -0.65
CA PHE A 202 -3.51 -4.32 0.01
C PHE A 202 -2.58 -3.67 -1.01
N VAL A 203 -2.35 -2.37 -0.86
CA VAL A 203 -1.48 -1.59 -1.73
C VAL A 203 -0.33 -0.98 -0.93
N THR A 204 0.86 -1.00 -1.50
CA THR A 204 2.02 -0.24 -1.02
C THR A 204 2.52 0.68 -2.11
N GLY A 205 2.97 1.86 -1.71
CA GLY A 205 3.45 2.86 -2.66
C GLY A 205 3.99 4.10 -1.98
N TYR A 206 3.80 5.23 -2.64
CA TYR A 206 4.24 6.53 -2.18
C TYR A 206 3.08 7.50 -2.15
N LEU A 207 3.17 8.48 -1.25
CA LEU A 207 2.26 9.60 -1.17
C LEU A 207 2.92 10.82 -1.83
N HIS A 208 2.24 11.39 -2.81
CA HIS A 208 2.62 12.66 -3.43
C HIS A 208 1.76 13.77 -2.84
N VAL A 209 2.37 14.61 -2.01
CA VAL A 209 1.76 15.82 -1.45
C VAL A 209 2.23 16.99 -2.30
N ARG A 210 1.31 17.77 -2.83
CA ARG A 210 1.66 18.98 -3.59
C ARG A 210 2.08 20.07 -2.63
N ASP A 211 3.03 20.91 -3.04
CA ASP A 211 3.54 22.01 -2.22
C ASP A 211 2.47 23.06 -1.86
N ASP A 212 1.36 23.12 -2.63
CA ASP A 212 0.22 24.01 -2.42
C ASP A 212 -0.92 23.38 -1.59
N ASP A 213 -0.80 22.11 -1.19
CA ASP A 213 -1.77 21.44 -0.32
C ASP A 213 -1.58 21.91 1.13
N GLU A 214 -2.57 22.64 1.66
CA GLU A 214 -2.61 23.05 3.06
C GLU A 214 -2.89 21.89 4.03
N THR A 215 -3.16 20.69 3.51
CA THR A 215 -3.52 19.51 4.29
C THR A 215 -2.26 18.81 4.80
N GLU A 216 -2.15 18.64 6.12
CA GLU A 216 -1.10 17.81 6.71
C GLU A 216 -1.40 16.32 6.48
N PHE A 217 -0.67 15.69 5.55
CA PHE A 217 -0.76 14.25 5.29
C PHE A 217 0.10 13.44 6.25
N SER A 218 -0.47 12.39 6.83
CA SER A 218 0.27 11.44 7.65
C SER A 218 1.03 10.43 6.79
N GLY A 219 2.30 10.18 7.12
CA GLY A 219 3.13 9.18 6.43
C GLY A 219 4.06 9.72 5.34
N GLY A 220 4.16 11.04 5.16
CA GLY A 220 5.15 11.66 4.27
C GLY A 220 6.60 11.29 4.65
N GLY A 221 7.51 11.28 3.65
CA GLY A 221 8.93 10.95 3.86
C GLY A 221 9.24 9.46 4.03
N SER A 222 8.24 8.58 3.91
CA SER A 222 8.38 7.13 3.96
C SER A 222 7.45 6.46 2.95
N THR A 223 7.52 5.12 2.84
CA THR A 223 6.54 4.36 2.07
C THR A 223 5.16 4.46 2.71
N HIS A 224 4.13 4.47 1.87
CA HIS A 224 2.73 4.55 2.29
C HIS A 224 1.96 3.26 1.96
N ALA A 225 0.78 3.10 2.56
CA ALA A 225 -0.09 1.95 2.32
C ALA A 225 -1.57 2.34 2.39
N TRP A 226 -2.35 1.71 1.53
CA TRP A 226 -3.81 1.85 1.43
C TRP A 226 -4.46 0.56 0.96
N ALA A 227 -5.74 0.57 0.71
CA ALA A 227 -6.47 -0.56 0.16
C ALA A 227 -7.13 -0.21 -1.18
N ASP A 228 -7.15 -1.18 -2.08
CA ASP A 228 -8.02 -1.15 -3.25
C ASP A 228 -9.23 -2.07 -3.00
N ILE A 229 -10.40 -1.56 -3.33
CA ILE A 229 -11.66 -2.29 -3.26
C ILE A 229 -12.23 -2.46 -4.66
N TYR A 230 -12.59 -3.67 -5.03
CA TYR A 230 -13.24 -3.90 -6.31
C TYR A 230 -14.73 -3.59 -6.19
N VAL A 231 -15.16 -2.58 -6.93
CA VAL A 231 -16.58 -2.18 -7.02
C VAL A 231 -17.11 -2.70 -8.37
N PRO A 232 -18.18 -3.51 -8.39
CA PRO A 232 -18.78 -4.00 -9.62
C PRO A 232 -19.09 -2.86 -10.58
N GLY A 233 -18.71 -3.02 -11.84
CA GLY A 233 -18.88 -1.98 -12.88
C GLY A 233 -17.80 -0.88 -12.91
N GLU A 234 -17.10 -0.63 -11.79
CA GLU A 234 -16.09 0.43 -11.67
C GLU A 234 -14.66 -0.12 -11.63
N GLY A 235 -14.49 -1.39 -11.22
CA GLY A 235 -13.17 -2.00 -11.05
C GLY A 235 -12.54 -1.70 -9.69
N TRP A 236 -11.21 -1.64 -9.64
CA TRP A 236 -10.45 -1.40 -8.40
C TRP A 236 -10.38 0.10 -8.09
N LEU A 237 -10.96 0.51 -6.96
CA LEU A 237 -10.93 1.86 -6.43
C LEU A 237 -10.00 1.94 -5.21
N GLU A 238 -9.21 3.00 -5.13
CA GLU A 238 -8.25 3.26 -4.06
C GLU A 238 -8.92 3.96 -2.87
N PHE A 239 -8.66 3.48 -1.65
CA PHE A 239 -9.11 4.09 -0.39
C PHE A 239 -7.97 4.16 0.60
N ASP A 240 -7.60 5.38 1.01
CA ASP A 240 -6.63 5.63 2.07
C ASP A 240 -7.32 6.13 3.34
N PRO A 241 -7.62 5.26 4.31
CA PRO A 241 -8.25 5.65 5.55
C PRO A 241 -7.33 6.46 6.48
N THR A 242 -6.04 6.57 6.16
CA THR A 242 -5.11 7.38 6.94
C THR A 242 -5.30 8.87 6.65
N ASN A 243 -5.50 9.22 5.38
CA ASN A 243 -5.55 10.62 4.92
C ASN A 243 -6.90 11.00 4.31
N MET A 244 -7.91 10.14 4.39
CA MET A 244 -9.23 10.35 3.77
C MET A 244 -9.13 10.59 2.26
N ILE A 245 -8.26 9.82 1.60
CA ILE A 245 -8.09 9.89 0.15
C ILE A 245 -8.89 8.75 -0.49
N ASP A 246 -9.73 9.10 -1.45
CA ASP A 246 -10.49 8.20 -2.29
C ASP A 246 -10.24 8.56 -3.77
N GLY A 247 -9.62 7.65 -4.53
CA GLY A 247 -9.36 7.82 -5.96
C GLY A 247 -8.53 9.05 -6.35
N SER A 248 -7.71 9.58 -5.45
CA SER A 248 -6.98 10.83 -5.66
C SER A 248 -5.65 10.60 -6.37
N GLN A 249 -5.13 11.70 -6.96
CA GLN A 249 -3.83 11.74 -7.62
C GLN A 249 -2.64 11.70 -6.65
N ALA A 250 -2.89 11.72 -5.33
CA ALA A 250 -1.85 11.72 -4.32
C ALA A 250 -1.19 10.33 -4.13
N LEU A 251 -1.87 9.24 -4.53
CA LEU A 251 -1.37 7.87 -4.32
C LEU A 251 -0.60 7.36 -5.55
N ILE A 252 0.64 6.91 -5.36
CA ILE A 252 1.50 6.34 -6.41
C ILE A 252 1.73 4.86 -6.08
N ARG A 253 0.97 3.98 -6.71
CA ARG A 253 0.98 2.53 -6.49
C ARG A 253 2.28 1.89 -6.99
N ILE A 254 2.97 1.16 -6.11
CA ILE A 254 4.16 0.35 -6.43
C ILE A 254 3.79 -1.12 -6.56
N ALA A 255 3.03 -1.64 -5.59
CA ALA A 255 2.60 -3.03 -5.64
C ALA A 255 1.22 -3.23 -5.00
N VAL A 256 0.48 -4.19 -5.54
CA VAL A 256 -0.78 -4.69 -5.00
C VAL A 256 -0.62 -6.13 -4.55
N THR A 257 -1.23 -6.50 -3.43
CA THR A 257 -1.11 -7.85 -2.89
C THR A 257 -2.37 -8.26 -2.13
N ARG A 258 -2.52 -9.55 -1.86
CA ARG A 258 -3.64 -10.06 -1.08
C ARG A 258 -3.51 -9.75 0.42
N THR A 259 -2.28 -9.64 0.93
CA THR A 259 -1.99 -9.44 2.35
C THR A 259 -0.89 -8.40 2.56
N PRO A 260 -0.87 -7.69 3.71
CA PRO A 260 0.18 -6.72 4.01
C PRO A 260 1.60 -7.29 3.98
N ALA A 261 1.79 -8.54 4.43
CA ALA A 261 3.11 -9.18 4.47
C ALA A 261 3.74 -9.33 3.08
N GLN A 262 2.92 -9.59 2.05
CA GLN A 262 3.37 -9.70 0.67
C GLN A 262 3.78 -8.34 0.06
N ALA A 263 3.28 -7.25 0.61
CA ALA A 263 3.51 -5.86 0.16
C ALA A 263 4.70 -5.18 0.84
N THR A 264 5.55 -5.92 1.55
CA THR A 264 6.75 -5.35 2.15
C THR A 264 7.70 -4.88 1.04
N PRO A 265 8.06 -3.58 0.97
CA PRO A 265 8.84 -3.04 -0.14
C PRO A 265 10.20 -3.72 -0.29
N ILE A 266 10.86 -4.00 0.82
CA ILE A 266 12.14 -4.71 0.86
C ILE A 266 12.04 -5.81 1.90
N SER A 267 12.31 -7.05 1.49
CA SER A 267 12.38 -8.20 2.39
C SER A 267 13.54 -9.10 2.02
N GLY A 268 14.25 -9.60 3.01
CA GLY A 268 15.41 -10.45 2.82
C GLY A 268 15.94 -10.99 4.14
N THR A 269 17.03 -11.71 4.08
CA THR A 269 17.70 -12.31 5.24
C THR A 269 19.18 -11.97 5.25
N TYR A 270 19.80 -12.10 6.40
CA TYR A 270 21.26 -12.07 6.56
C TYR A 270 21.68 -13.19 7.50
N ASP A 271 22.96 -13.55 7.49
CA ASP A 271 23.48 -14.56 8.41
C ASP A 271 23.69 -13.95 9.80
N GLN A 272 22.78 -14.30 10.73
CA GLN A 272 22.78 -13.81 12.11
C GLN A 272 23.96 -14.37 12.93
N SER A 273 24.67 -15.40 12.48
CA SER A 273 25.85 -15.91 13.13
C SER A 273 27.07 -15.01 12.91
N GLU A 274 27.08 -14.22 11.84
CA GLU A 274 28.17 -13.34 11.46
C GLU A 274 28.10 -11.97 12.13
N GLY A 275 26.88 -11.46 12.48
CA GLY A 275 26.72 -10.15 13.10
C GLY A 275 25.29 -9.87 13.52
N GLN A 276 25.10 -8.72 14.19
CA GLN A 276 23.81 -8.28 14.71
C GLN A 276 23.27 -7.08 13.92
N PHE A 277 21.97 -7.10 13.64
CA PHE A 277 21.28 -5.95 13.11
C PHE A 277 21.25 -4.81 14.13
N LEU A 278 21.66 -3.62 13.74
CA LEU A 278 21.67 -2.41 14.57
C LEU A 278 20.41 -1.57 14.32
N ASP A 279 20.24 -1.08 13.09
CA ASP A 279 19.12 -0.22 12.74
C ASP A 279 18.79 -0.27 11.23
N MET A 280 17.63 0.31 10.91
CA MET A 280 17.16 0.55 9.54
C MET A 280 16.64 1.97 9.43
N SER A 281 17.02 2.65 8.37
CA SER A 281 16.43 3.93 7.99
C SER A 281 15.78 3.86 6.62
N VAL A 282 14.65 4.56 6.46
CA VAL A 282 13.94 4.71 5.19
C VAL A 282 13.68 6.19 4.97
N THR A 283 14.05 6.68 3.79
CA THR A 283 13.77 8.05 3.34
C THR A 283 13.13 7.98 1.96
N VAL A 284 12.01 8.66 1.79
CA VAL A 284 11.32 8.81 0.51
C VAL A 284 11.13 10.29 0.22
N GLU A 285 11.60 10.71 -0.95
CA GLU A 285 11.36 12.04 -1.50
C GLU A 285 10.50 11.89 -2.74
N VAL A 286 9.37 12.59 -2.79
CA VAL A 286 8.46 12.65 -3.94
C VAL A 286 8.29 14.10 -4.30
N ARG A 287 8.62 14.47 -5.53
CA ARG A 287 8.58 15.87 -5.99
C ARG A 287 8.02 15.96 -7.39
N GLU A 288 7.15 16.93 -7.63
CA GLU A 288 6.79 17.33 -8.98
C GLU A 288 7.97 18.07 -9.63
N VAL A 289 8.27 17.75 -10.88
CA VAL A 289 9.36 18.35 -11.64
C VAL A 289 8.83 18.92 -12.95
N GLU A 290 9.46 19.97 -13.47
CA GLU A 290 9.09 20.56 -14.76
C GLU A 290 9.46 19.60 -15.90
N GLU A 291 8.64 19.59 -16.96
CA GLU A 291 9.04 18.90 -18.20
C GLU A 291 10.26 19.61 -18.80
N PRO A 292 11.31 18.87 -19.18
CA PRO A 292 12.53 19.44 -19.75
C PRO A 292 12.32 20.13 -21.09
#